data_ffbbca0bd4b3be5ae3a97345f25337e4
#
_entry.id   ffbbca0bd4b3be5ae3a97345f25337e4
#
_cell.length_a   1.000
_cell.length_b   1.000
_cell.length_c   1.000
_cell.angle_alpha   90.00
_cell.angle_beta   90.00
_cell.angle_gamma   90.00
#
_symmetry.space_group_name_H-M   'P 1'
#
loop_
_entity.id
_entity.type
_entity.pdbx_description
1 polymer ?
#
loop_
_entity_poly.entity_id
_entity_poly.type
_entity_poly.pdbx_seq_one_letter_code
_entity_poly.pdbx_strand_id
1 'polypeptide(L)'
;RVKKSGHKTWIGLTHSAISIRQYEKFSEISQLVTRTAYTQLRYSPILLLICMLIMSIAFIIPLIAILQDGSMMLMGLATFFIQIICYFPILKYYSMNPLYALSLSFIGILYMLFTLNSSYHYYFNKGALWKKRYYKN
;
A
#
# COMPACT_ATOMS: atom_id res chain seq x y z
N ARG A 1 -17.98 -13.64 7.26
CA ARG A 1 -19.01 -14.53 7.85
C ARG A 1 -19.07 -14.36 9.37
N VAL A 2 -17.93 -14.42 10.11
CA VAL A 2 -17.89 -14.33 11.58
C VAL A 2 -18.60 -13.07 12.13
N LYS A 3 -18.36 -11.89 11.51
CA LYS A 3 -19.02 -10.64 11.92
C LYS A 3 -20.52 -10.64 11.64
N LYS A 4 -20.99 -11.35 10.59
CA LYS A 4 -22.42 -11.49 10.28
C LYS A 4 -23.17 -12.41 11.26
N SER A 5 -22.45 -13.30 11.95
CA SER A 5 -23.02 -14.18 12.99
C SER A 5 -23.02 -13.54 14.40
N GLY A 6 -22.81 -12.23 14.52
CA GLY A 6 -22.89 -11.49 15.80
C GLY A 6 -21.65 -11.58 16.68
N HIS A 7 -20.59 -12.28 16.26
CA HIS A 7 -19.37 -12.37 17.05
C HIS A 7 -18.50 -11.11 16.95
N LYS A 8 -17.88 -10.74 18.07
CA LYS A 8 -16.91 -9.64 18.11
C LYS A 8 -15.61 -10.08 17.43
N THR A 9 -15.11 -9.24 16.51
CA THR A 9 -13.81 -9.43 15.86
C THR A 9 -12.86 -8.34 16.33
N TRP A 10 -11.61 -8.71 16.60
CA TRP A 10 -10.55 -7.78 16.97
C TRP A 10 -9.47 -7.78 15.87
N ILE A 11 -8.95 -6.60 15.57
CA ILE A 11 -7.83 -6.42 14.66
C ILE A 11 -6.81 -5.53 15.38
N GLY A 12 -5.57 -5.99 15.47
CA GLY A 12 -4.52 -5.23 16.12
C GLY A 12 -3.14 -5.77 15.77
N LEU A 13 -2.13 -5.01 16.18
CA LEU A 13 -0.73 -5.42 16.04
C LEU A 13 -0.41 -6.51 17.07
N THR A 14 0.42 -7.49 16.69
CA THR A 14 0.84 -8.57 17.57
C THR A 14 2.28 -8.98 17.30
N HIS A 15 2.99 -9.37 18.36
CA HIS A 15 4.29 -10.02 18.28
C HIS A 15 4.19 -11.55 18.39
N SER A 16 3.02 -12.08 18.78
CA SER A 16 2.82 -13.52 18.99
C SER A 16 2.56 -14.31 17.69
N ALA A 17 2.17 -13.63 16.62
CA ALA A 17 1.94 -14.25 15.32
C ALA A 17 3.07 -13.89 14.36
N ILE A 18 3.88 -14.88 14.00
CA ILE A 18 5.00 -14.73 13.05
C ILE A 18 4.63 -15.43 11.75
N SER A 19 4.82 -14.76 10.62
CA SER A 19 4.63 -15.38 9.31
C SER A 19 5.71 -16.43 9.06
N ILE A 20 5.29 -17.66 8.78
CA ILE A 20 6.19 -18.75 8.39
C ILE A 20 6.79 -18.49 7.00
N ARG A 21 6.05 -17.76 6.14
CA ARG A 21 6.51 -17.39 4.82
C ARG A 21 7.30 -16.09 4.89
N GLN A 22 8.59 -16.17 4.67
CA GLN A 22 9.46 -15.01 4.47
C GLN A 22 9.40 -14.58 3.01
N TYR A 23 9.31 -13.26 2.79
CA TYR A 23 9.41 -12.65 1.47
C TYR A 23 10.82 -12.07 1.32
N GLU A 24 11.73 -12.86 0.78
CA GLU A 24 13.14 -12.45 0.64
C GLU A 24 13.36 -11.59 -0.61
N LYS A 25 12.52 -11.77 -1.62
CA LYS A 25 12.67 -11.08 -2.91
C LYS A 25 11.58 -10.02 -3.09
N PHE A 26 12.00 -8.85 -3.56
CA PHE A 26 11.09 -7.76 -3.94
C PHE A 26 9.99 -8.22 -4.93
N SER A 27 10.34 -9.11 -5.87
CA SER A 27 9.38 -9.69 -6.82
C SER A 27 8.23 -10.46 -6.14
N GLU A 28 8.46 -11.08 -4.99
CA GLU A 28 7.43 -11.81 -4.25
C GLU A 28 6.43 -10.86 -3.59
N ILE A 29 6.92 -9.73 -3.05
CA ILE A 29 6.09 -8.66 -2.49
C ILE A 29 5.25 -8.02 -3.61
N SER A 30 5.89 -7.69 -4.74
CA SER A 30 5.21 -7.15 -5.91
C SER A 30 4.10 -8.09 -6.40
N GLN A 31 4.37 -9.39 -6.53
CA GLN A 31 3.37 -10.39 -6.92
C GLN A 31 2.23 -10.51 -5.91
N LEU A 32 2.53 -10.44 -4.60
CA LEU A 32 1.52 -10.47 -3.55
C LEU A 32 0.55 -9.29 -3.70
N VAL A 33 1.08 -8.07 -3.80
CA VAL A 33 0.26 -6.86 -3.92
C VAL A 33 -0.49 -6.84 -5.24
N THR A 34 0.18 -7.13 -6.36
CA THR A 34 -0.44 -7.18 -7.69
C THR A 34 -1.60 -8.16 -7.75
N ARG A 35 -1.53 -9.27 -7.03
CA ARG A 35 -2.62 -10.26 -6.99
C ARG A 35 -3.82 -9.80 -6.17
N THR A 36 -3.60 -9.03 -5.10
CA THR A 36 -4.64 -8.73 -4.11
C THR A 36 -5.23 -7.32 -4.24
N ALA A 37 -4.48 -6.36 -4.76
CA ALA A 37 -4.87 -4.95 -4.74
C ALA A 37 -6.18 -4.69 -5.50
N TYR A 38 -6.31 -5.14 -6.74
CA TYR A 38 -7.51 -4.89 -7.54
C TYR A 38 -8.73 -5.70 -7.04
N THR A 39 -8.50 -6.86 -6.44
CA THR A 39 -9.56 -7.64 -5.76
C THR A 39 -10.16 -6.85 -4.58
N GLN A 40 -9.34 -6.16 -3.81
CA GLN A 40 -9.79 -5.31 -2.70
C GLN A 40 -10.64 -4.13 -3.19
N LEU A 41 -10.37 -3.63 -4.39
CA LEU A 41 -11.16 -2.61 -5.07
C LEU A 41 -12.41 -3.19 -5.77
N ARG A 42 -12.79 -4.43 -5.48
CA ARG A 42 -13.95 -5.14 -6.06
C ARG A 42 -13.96 -5.12 -7.59
N TYR A 43 -12.79 -5.11 -8.20
CA TYR A 43 -12.61 -5.00 -9.66
C TYR A 43 -13.28 -3.78 -10.28
N SER A 44 -13.53 -2.72 -9.50
CA SER A 44 -14.19 -1.49 -9.95
C SER A 44 -13.16 -0.48 -10.49
N PRO A 45 -13.27 -0.04 -11.75
CA PRO A 45 -12.39 0.98 -12.29
C PRO A 45 -12.60 2.35 -11.62
N ILE A 46 -13.81 2.64 -11.13
CA ILE A 46 -14.11 3.87 -10.40
C ILE A 46 -13.35 3.88 -9.06
N LEU A 47 -13.40 2.80 -8.30
CA LEU A 47 -12.65 2.68 -7.04
C LEU A 47 -11.15 2.71 -7.27
N LEU A 48 -10.66 2.16 -8.39
CA LEU A 48 -9.26 2.26 -8.78
C LEU A 48 -8.88 3.73 -9.00
N LEU A 49 -9.66 4.48 -9.76
CA LEU A 49 -9.40 5.89 -10.04
C LEU A 49 -9.39 6.73 -8.76
N ILE A 50 -10.36 6.53 -7.87
CA ILE A 50 -10.42 7.20 -6.56
C ILE A 50 -9.18 6.84 -5.72
N CYS A 51 -8.80 5.57 -5.69
CA CYS A 51 -7.61 5.11 -4.97
C CYS A 51 -6.34 5.79 -5.52
N MET A 52 -6.17 5.85 -6.85
CA MET A 52 -5.04 6.51 -7.48
C MET A 52 -4.99 8.01 -7.15
N LEU A 53 -6.13 8.70 -7.17
CA LEU A 53 -6.21 10.13 -6.80
C LEU A 53 -5.78 10.34 -5.34
N ILE A 54 -6.34 9.56 -4.41
CA ILE A 54 -6.01 9.68 -2.98
C ILE A 54 -4.53 9.39 -2.74
N MET A 55 -3.98 8.34 -3.33
CA MET A 55 -2.56 8.00 -3.18
C MET A 55 -1.64 9.05 -3.82
N SER A 56 -2.04 9.64 -4.95
CA SER A 56 -1.26 10.73 -5.57
C SER A 56 -1.24 11.97 -4.68
N ILE A 57 -2.39 12.35 -4.11
CA ILE A 57 -2.49 13.47 -3.16
C ILE A 57 -1.65 13.20 -1.91
N ALA A 58 -1.68 11.97 -1.40
CA ALA A 58 -0.97 11.63 -0.18
C ALA A 58 0.54 11.52 -0.37
N PHE A 59 1.04 10.96 -1.46
CA PHE A 59 2.45 10.57 -1.58
C PHE A 59 3.22 11.30 -2.70
N ILE A 60 2.57 11.66 -3.81
CA ILE A 60 3.25 12.32 -4.93
C ILE A 60 3.23 13.84 -4.76
N ILE A 61 2.06 14.43 -4.50
CA ILE A 61 1.91 15.89 -4.41
C ILE A 61 2.82 16.50 -3.35
N PRO A 62 2.98 15.95 -2.12
CA PRO A 62 3.90 16.50 -1.13
C PRO A 62 5.35 16.52 -1.61
N LEU A 63 5.80 15.49 -2.33
CA LEU A 63 7.16 15.45 -2.87
C LEU A 63 7.39 16.52 -3.96
N ILE A 64 6.39 16.72 -4.81
CA ILE A 64 6.44 17.79 -5.83
C ILE A 64 6.39 19.17 -5.17
N ALA A 65 5.55 19.35 -4.15
CA ALA A 65 5.40 20.61 -3.43
C ALA A 65 6.69 21.04 -2.71
N ILE A 66 7.50 20.10 -2.22
CA ILE A 66 8.81 20.39 -1.61
C ILE A 66 9.78 21.02 -2.61
N LEU A 67 9.62 20.73 -3.91
CA LEU A 67 10.47 21.26 -4.98
C LEU A 67 10.03 22.65 -5.48
N GLN A 68 8.91 23.19 -4.95
CA GLN A 68 8.42 24.52 -5.27
C GLN A 68 8.96 25.55 -4.28
N ASP A 69 8.77 26.83 -4.59
CA ASP A 69 9.16 27.92 -3.71
C ASP A 69 8.01 28.40 -2.80
N GLY A 70 8.37 29.08 -1.72
CA GLY A 70 7.45 29.79 -0.85
C GLY A 70 6.52 28.90 -0.04
N SER A 71 5.23 29.22 -0.01
CA SER A 71 4.24 28.53 0.82
C SER A 71 4.01 27.07 0.42
N MET A 72 4.18 26.75 -0.87
CA MET A 72 4.01 25.38 -1.38
C MET A 72 5.08 24.45 -0.80
N MET A 73 6.33 24.88 -0.74
CA MET A 73 7.41 24.12 -0.11
C MET A 73 7.10 23.85 1.36
N LEU A 74 6.63 24.86 2.10
CA LEU A 74 6.29 24.68 3.53
C LEU A 74 5.15 23.67 3.73
N MET A 75 4.12 23.70 2.88
CA MET A 75 3.02 22.74 2.91
C MET A 75 3.50 21.33 2.58
N GLY A 76 4.36 21.19 1.57
CA GLY A 76 4.98 19.91 1.21
C GLY A 76 5.79 19.32 2.35
N LEU A 77 6.67 20.11 2.96
CA LEU A 77 7.46 19.72 4.12
C LEU A 77 6.57 19.34 5.31
N ALA A 78 5.57 20.16 5.63
CA ALA A 78 4.64 19.85 6.73
C ALA A 78 3.93 18.51 6.52
N THR A 79 3.43 18.25 5.30
CA THR A 79 2.79 16.97 4.96
C THR A 79 3.75 15.81 5.08
N PHE A 80 4.98 15.97 4.61
CA PHE A 80 6.01 14.94 4.70
C PHE A 80 6.37 14.61 6.16
N PHE A 81 6.51 15.63 7.02
CA PHE A 81 6.72 15.44 8.46
C PHE A 81 5.55 14.73 9.14
N ILE A 82 4.31 15.07 8.78
CA ILE A 82 3.12 14.38 9.29
C ILE A 82 3.16 12.89 8.93
N GLN A 83 3.54 12.54 7.70
CA GLN A 83 3.70 11.14 7.29
C GLN A 83 4.74 10.40 8.15
N ILE A 84 5.89 11.03 8.41
CA ILE A 84 6.93 10.46 9.27
C ILE A 84 6.38 10.22 10.69
N ILE A 85 5.70 11.22 11.27
CA ILE A 85 5.12 11.12 12.61
C ILE A 85 4.08 10.00 12.68
N CYS A 86 3.21 9.88 11.68
CA CYS A 86 2.19 8.83 11.63
C CYS A 86 2.78 7.42 11.47
N TYR A 87 3.92 7.29 10.78
CA TYR A 87 4.54 5.99 10.55
C TYR A 87 5.47 5.55 11.69
N PHE A 88 6.03 6.50 12.43
CA PHE A 88 6.99 6.26 13.51
C PHE A 88 6.50 5.27 14.59
N PRO A 89 5.25 5.33 15.09
CA PRO A 89 4.76 4.37 16.09
C PRO A 89 4.81 2.92 15.61
N ILE A 90 4.56 2.67 14.32
CA ILE A 90 4.59 1.33 13.72
C ILE A 90 6.04 0.81 13.69
N LEU A 91 6.98 1.65 13.26
CA LEU A 91 8.40 1.29 13.24
C LEU A 91 8.93 0.99 14.65
N LYS A 92 8.55 1.82 15.63
CA LYS A 92 8.90 1.62 17.04
C LYS A 92 8.32 0.30 17.58
N TYR A 93 7.06 0.00 17.25
CA TYR A 93 6.41 -1.23 17.69
C TYR A 93 7.17 -2.48 17.19
N TYR A 94 7.64 -2.48 15.95
CA TYR A 94 8.40 -3.58 15.36
C TYR A 94 9.92 -3.50 15.58
N SER A 95 10.39 -2.57 16.42
CA SER A 95 11.83 -2.35 16.69
C SER A 95 12.66 -2.12 15.41
N MET A 96 12.06 -1.47 14.41
CA MET A 96 12.72 -1.14 13.15
C MET A 96 13.45 0.20 13.25
N ASN A 97 14.44 0.40 12.39
CA ASN A 97 15.18 1.65 12.34
C ASN A 97 14.23 2.81 11.97
N PRO A 98 14.20 3.90 12.79
CA PRO A 98 13.36 5.07 12.53
C PRO A 98 13.58 5.74 11.16
N LEU A 99 14.77 5.61 10.60
CA LEU A 99 15.10 6.16 9.27
C LEU A 99 14.21 5.61 8.15
N TYR A 100 13.62 4.42 8.35
CA TYR A 100 12.64 3.89 7.39
C TYR A 100 11.38 4.75 7.29
N ALA A 101 11.11 5.66 8.24
CA ALA A 101 10.00 6.59 8.13
C ALA A 101 10.13 7.52 6.92
N LEU A 102 11.35 7.87 6.50
CA LEU A 102 11.60 8.67 5.30
C LEU A 102 11.21 7.97 4.00
N SER A 103 11.17 6.64 3.99
CA SER A 103 10.81 5.87 2.79
C SER A 103 9.31 5.73 2.56
N LEU A 104 8.45 6.20 3.46
CA LEU A 104 7.01 5.99 3.38
C LEU A 104 6.39 6.50 2.08
N SER A 105 6.77 7.69 1.62
CA SER A 105 6.27 8.26 0.36
C SER A 105 6.68 7.41 -0.85
N PHE A 106 7.91 6.91 -0.87
CA PHE A 106 8.40 6.03 -1.95
C PHE A 106 7.69 4.67 -1.93
N ILE A 107 7.46 4.11 -0.74
CA ILE A 107 6.69 2.87 -0.57
C ILE A 107 5.24 3.09 -1.06
N GLY A 108 4.62 4.22 -0.74
CA GLY A 108 3.28 4.58 -1.22
C GLY A 108 3.20 4.63 -2.75
N ILE A 109 4.19 5.23 -3.41
CA ILE A 109 4.28 5.27 -4.88
C ILE A 109 4.44 3.86 -5.44
N LEU A 110 5.27 3.01 -4.85
CA LEU A 110 5.43 1.61 -5.28
C LEU A 110 4.11 0.83 -5.16
N TYR A 111 3.37 1.00 -4.06
CA TYR A 111 2.06 0.38 -3.88
C TYR A 111 1.05 0.86 -4.93
N MET A 112 1.09 2.14 -5.28
CA MET A 112 0.27 2.69 -6.36
C MET A 112 0.59 2.02 -7.71
N LEU A 113 1.86 1.87 -8.06
CA LEU A 113 2.31 1.18 -9.28
C LEU A 113 1.89 -0.30 -9.28
N PHE A 114 2.01 -0.99 -8.16
CA PHE A 114 1.56 -2.39 -8.04
C PHE A 114 0.05 -2.51 -8.17
N THR A 115 -0.72 -1.54 -7.67
CA THR A 115 -2.18 -1.51 -7.80
C THR A 115 -2.60 -1.31 -9.26
N LEU A 116 -1.93 -0.41 -9.99
CA LEU A 116 -2.12 -0.24 -11.44
C LEU A 116 -1.76 -1.53 -12.20
N ASN A 117 -0.63 -2.13 -11.86
CA ASN A 117 -0.21 -3.40 -12.47
C ASN A 117 -1.22 -4.54 -12.17
N SER A 118 -1.83 -4.54 -10.99
CA SER A 118 -2.90 -5.48 -10.62
C SER A 118 -4.11 -5.35 -11.53
N SER A 119 -4.55 -4.13 -11.81
CA SER A 119 -5.67 -3.89 -12.72
C SER A 119 -5.31 -4.23 -14.18
N TYR A 120 -4.09 -3.90 -14.62
CA TYR A 120 -3.60 -4.27 -15.95
C TYR A 120 -3.62 -5.78 -16.16
N HIS A 121 -3.12 -6.58 -15.21
CA HIS A 121 -3.16 -8.03 -15.28
C HIS A 121 -4.58 -8.59 -15.31
N TYR A 122 -5.52 -7.95 -14.61
CA TYR A 122 -6.92 -8.36 -14.64
C TYR A 122 -7.54 -8.20 -16.03
N TYR A 123 -7.30 -7.06 -16.71
CA TYR A 123 -7.90 -6.77 -18.01
C TYR A 123 -7.21 -7.48 -19.18
N PHE A 124 -5.89 -7.57 -19.15
CA PHE A 124 -5.10 -8.01 -20.31
C PHE A 124 -4.56 -9.45 -20.19
N ASN A 125 -4.29 -9.97 -18.99
CA ASN A 125 -3.62 -11.26 -18.79
C ASN A 125 -4.52 -12.38 -18.21
N LYS A 126 -5.83 -12.34 -18.43
CA LYS A 126 -6.77 -13.43 -18.10
C LYS A 126 -6.65 -14.01 -16.68
N GLY A 127 -6.44 -13.18 -15.65
CA GLY A 127 -6.53 -13.60 -14.25
C GLY A 127 -5.19 -13.67 -13.50
N ALA A 128 -5.28 -13.76 -12.18
CA ALA A 128 -4.12 -13.79 -11.30
C ALA A 128 -3.38 -15.15 -11.39
N LEU A 129 -2.08 -15.11 -11.64
CA LEU A 129 -1.19 -16.28 -11.64
C LEU A 129 -1.00 -16.79 -10.20
N TRP A 130 -1.52 -17.99 -9.89
CA TRP A 130 -1.23 -18.70 -8.65
C TRP A 130 -0.56 -20.04 -8.94
N LYS A 131 0.65 -20.25 -8.46
CA LYS A 131 1.40 -21.51 -8.64
C LYS A 131 1.42 -21.99 -10.12
N LYS A 132 1.68 -21.08 -11.07
CA LYS A 132 1.66 -21.34 -12.52
C LYS A 132 0.29 -21.73 -13.10
N ARG A 133 -0.81 -21.51 -12.40
CA ARG A 133 -2.18 -21.73 -12.88
C ARG A 133 -2.94 -20.42 -12.98
N TYR A 134 -3.65 -20.20 -14.08
CA TYR A 134 -4.57 -19.08 -14.26
C TYR A 134 -5.92 -19.45 -13.66
N TYR A 135 -6.39 -18.68 -12.68
CA TYR A 135 -7.77 -18.80 -12.23
C TYR A 135 -8.63 -17.87 -13.08
N LYS A 136 -9.46 -18.46 -13.95
CA LYS A 136 -10.60 -17.77 -14.55
C LYS A 136 -11.72 -17.69 -13.51
N ASN A 137 -12.19 -16.48 -13.20
CA ASN A 137 -13.51 -16.30 -12.62
C ASN A 137 -14.56 -16.40 -13.71
#